data_54ba1b69b2b74ce8824fbf344807d295
#
_entry.id   54ba1b69b2b74ce8824fbf344807d295
#
_cell.length_a   1.000
_cell.length_b   1.000
_cell.length_c   1.000
_cell.angle_alpha   90.00
_cell.angle_beta   90.00
_cell.angle_gamma   90.00
#
_symmetry.space_group_name_H-M   'P 1'
#
loop_
_entity.id
_entity.type
_entity.pdbx_description
1 polymer ?
#
loop_
_entity_poly.entity_id
_entity_poly.type
_entity_poly.pdbx_seq_one_letter_code
_entity_poly.pdbx_strand_id
1 'polypeptide(L)'
;MRYVEGLNTIPDTEPDNALILGTALHTGIEEGVEKALDFYQSSFPILTDDHVNEMMKLEAMIPKAKALLPPGGAFELPIGNADFIGFMDYLWPAGWMNTRHPSNYWGEDVQVFDLYDFKYSNNAKSYAVSGQLHEYKYWYELTHPGHRIRNMYFLIVPKVKIRQKKTETIQQFRDRLQDALKDAEPSLLPVQYDPMKIVDFLTGTKHMVEATDFPKNPNHFCGWCEYQEYCEKGWDYMLLPKNERRNLNATKKKVVWLYGAPFSGKTF
;
A
#
# COMPACT_ATOMS: atom_id res chain seq x y z
N MET A 1 -14.61 -11.92 8.00
CA MET A 1 -14.39 -11.73 9.44
C MET A 1 -14.57 -10.26 9.83
N ARG A 2 -13.64 -9.36 9.54
CA ARG A 2 -13.79 -7.93 9.93
C ARG A 2 -15.09 -7.30 9.44
N TYR A 3 -15.37 -7.39 8.15
CA TYR A 3 -16.51 -6.72 7.51
C TYR A 3 -17.79 -7.56 7.49
N VAL A 4 -17.69 -8.87 7.59
CA VAL A 4 -18.87 -9.77 7.59
C VAL A 4 -19.32 -10.08 9.01
N GLU A 5 -18.38 -10.30 9.93
CA GLU A 5 -18.66 -10.74 11.30
C GLU A 5 -18.38 -9.63 12.35
N GLY A 6 -17.92 -8.46 11.92
CA GLY A 6 -17.63 -7.32 12.80
C GLY A 6 -16.47 -7.55 13.78
N LEU A 7 -15.58 -8.49 13.48
CA LEU A 7 -14.47 -8.82 14.36
C LEU A 7 -13.36 -7.76 14.28
N ASN A 8 -12.97 -7.24 15.42
CA ASN A 8 -11.79 -6.38 15.55
C ASN A 8 -10.64 -7.17 16.16
N THR A 9 -9.45 -6.93 15.66
CA THR A 9 -8.21 -7.48 16.20
C THR A 9 -7.56 -6.50 17.16
N ILE A 10 -6.68 -7.03 18.03
CA ILE A 10 -5.84 -6.17 18.86
C ILE A 10 -4.84 -5.47 17.94
N PRO A 11 -4.70 -4.14 18.01
CA PRO A 11 -3.73 -3.41 17.21
C PRO A 11 -2.31 -3.99 17.39
N ASP A 12 -1.60 -4.16 16.29
CA ASP A 12 -0.18 -4.52 16.30
C ASP A 12 0.62 -3.28 16.71
N THR A 13 1.39 -3.39 17.78
CA THR A 13 2.22 -2.30 18.32
C THR A 13 3.69 -2.41 17.90
N GLU A 14 4.00 -3.28 16.95
CA GLU A 14 5.38 -3.46 16.47
C GLU A 14 5.83 -2.23 15.64
N PRO A 15 7.05 -1.74 15.86
CA PRO A 15 7.57 -0.54 15.18
C PRO A 15 7.57 -0.66 13.66
N ASP A 16 7.77 -1.89 13.14
CA ASP A 16 7.83 -2.17 11.70
C ASP A 16 6.46 -2.52 11.08
N ASN A 17 5.35 -2.15 11.77
CA ASN A 17 4.00 -2.37 11.25
C ASN A 17 3.86 -1.78 9.84
N ALA A 18 3.58 -2.67 8.87
CA ALA A 18 3.62 -2.30 7.46
C ALA A 18 2.51 -1.33 7.05
N LEU A 19 1.34 -1.38 7.73
CA LEU A 19 0.22 -0.49 7.46
C LEU A 19 0.53 0.92 7.97
N ILE A 20 0.98 1.02 9.23
CA ILE A 20 1.30 2.31 9.86
C ILE A 20 2.44 2.99 9.09
N LEU A 21 3.53 2.25 8.78
CA LEU A 21 4.64 2.78 7.99
C LEU A 21 4.24 3.17 6.56
N GLY A 22 3.36 2.39 5.94
CA GLY A 22 2.82 2.72 4.62
C GLY A 22 2.04 4.03 4.65
N THR A 23 1.08 4.15 5.58
CA THR A 23 0.29 5.38 5.74
C THR A 23 1.17 6.58 6.08
N ALA A 24 2.13 6.43 7.00
CA ALA A 24 3.07 7.50 7.34
C ALA A 24 3.88 7.97 6.11
N LEU A 25 4.34 7.03 5.26
CA LEU A 25 5.06 7.39 4.03
C LEU A 25 4.16 8.20 3.08
N HIS A 26 2.91 7.75 2.84
CA HIS A 26 1.96 8.45 1.96
C HIS A 26 1.67 9.86 2.50
N THR A 27 1.31 9.98 3.80
CA THR A 27 1.11 11.28 4.46
C THR A 27 2.33 12.18 4.31
N GLY A 28 3.54 11.62 4.45
CA GLY A 28 4.77 12.40 4.35
C GLY A 28 5.09 12.90 2.93
N ILE A 29 4.83 12.10 1.91
CA ILE A 29 5.01 12.52 0.52
C ILE A 29 3.99 13.62 0.16
N GLU A 30 2.75 13.50 0.62
CA GLU A 30 1.69 14.47 0.40
C GLU A 30 1.90 15.74 1.25
N GLU A 31 1.84 15.60 2.58
CA GLU A 31 1.72 16.72 3.53
C GLU A 31 3.05 17.16 4.15
N GLY A 32 4.09 16.33 4.05
CA GLY A 32 5.42 16.60 4.59
C GLY A 32 5.83 15.71 5.74
N VAL A 33 7.14 15.74 6.02
CA VAL A 33 7.80 14.84 6.99
C VAL A 33 7.19 14.96 8.39
N GLU A 34 6.94 16.20 8.86
CA GLU A 34 6.38 16.43 10.20
C GLU A 34 5.05 15.69 10.40
N LYS A 35 4.16 15.77 9.42
CA LYS A 35 2.86 15.08 9.45
C LYS A 35 3.00 13.56 9.47
N ALA A 36 3.95 13.03 8.72
CA ALA A 36 4.26 11.61 8.74
C ALA A 36 4.72 11.13 10.11
N LEU A 37 5.62 11.90 10.75
CA LEU A 37 6.15 11.57 12.06
C LEU A 37 5.08 11.70 13.15
N ASP A 38 4.25 12.74 13.11
CA ASP A 38 3.11 12.93 14.01
C ASP A 38 2.13 11.75 13.90
N PHE A 39 1.76 11.36 12.68
CA PHE A 39 0.91 10.20 12.44
C PHE A 39 1.53 8.92 12.99
N TYR A 40 2.81 8.68 12.68
CA TYR A 40 3.49 7.47 13.13
C TYR A 40 3.57 7.40 14.66
N GLN A 41 3.97 8.49 15.33
CA GLN A 41 4.06 8.55 16.78
C GLN A 41 2.69 8.33 17.46
N SER A 42 1.64 8.99 16.97
CA SER A 42 0.29 8.88 17.52
C SER A 42 -0.34 7.50 17.33
N SER A 43 0.20 6.69 16.45
CA SER A 43 -0.27 5.32 16.19
C SER A 43 0.13 4.32 17.29
N PHE A 44 1.01 4.71 18.21
CA PHE A 44 1.53 3.83 19.25
C PHE A 44 1.36 4.42 20.64
N PRO A 45 0.92 3.62 21.63
CA PRO A 45 0.77 4.09 23.01
C PRO A 45 2.12 4.31 23.72
N ILE A 46 3.16 3.61 23.31
CA ILE A 46 4.52 3.67 23.86
C ILE A 46 5.52 3.61 22.71
N LEU A 47 6.47 4.54 22.75
CA LEU A 47 7.58 4.57 21.79
C LEU A 47 8.84 3.96 22.40
N THR A 48 9.52 3.12 21.62
CA THR A 48 10.82 2.52 21.94
C THR A 48 11.89 3.05 21.01
N ASP A 49 13.15 2.71 21.26
CA ASP A 49 14.27 3.04 20.35
C ASP A 49 14.05 2.53 18.93
N ASP A 50 13.37 1.39 18.76
CA ASP A 50 13.05 0.86 17.43
C ASP A 50 12.02 1.74 16.69
N HIS A 51 11.05 2.33 17.40
CA HIS A 51 10.16 3.32 16.80
C HIS A 51 10.92 4.57 16.35
N VAL A 52 11.87 5.06 17.17
CA VAL A 52 12.72 6.19 16.78
C VAL A 52 13.55 5.85 15.54
N ASN A 53 14.05 4.62 15.43
CA ASN A 53 14.79 4.19 14.25
C ASN A 53 13.90 4.14 12.98
N GLU A 54 12.63 3.74 13.10
CA GLU A 54 11.70 3.79 11.96
C GLU A 54 11.36 5.24 11.57
N MET A 55 11.20 6.14 12.54
CA MET A 55 11.02 7.58 12.26
C MET A 55 12.22 8.17 11.52
N MET A 56 13.46 7.84 11.89
CA MET A 56 14.65 8.27 11.17
C MET A 56 14.65 7.80 9.71
N LYS A 57 14.13 6.58 9.45
CA LYS A 57 13.99 6.06 8.07
C LYS A 57 12.95 6.85 7.28
N LEU A 58 11.79 7.14 7.86
CA LEU A 58 10.75 7.95 7.23
C LEU A 58 11.27 9.36 6.92
N GLU A 59 11.90 10.00 7.91
CA GLU A 59 12.46 11.34 7.77
C GLU A 59 13.46 11.45 6.62
N ALA A 60 14.33 10.46 6.45
CA ALA A 60 15.33 10.43 5.39
C ALA A 60 14.73 10.09 4.01
N MET A 61 13.77 9.18 3.95
CA MET A 61 13.27 8.63 2.68
C MET A 61 12.15 9.44 2.06
N ILE A 62 11.32 10.11 2.85
CA ILE A 62 10.19 10.91 2.34
C ILE A 62 10.65 12.03 1.38
N PRO A 63 11.64 12.88 1.72
CA PRO A 63 12.10 13.93 0.80
C PRO A 63 12.68 13.35 -0.49
N LYS A 64 13.41 12.24 -0.42
CA LYS A 64 13.97 11.57 -1.60
C LYS A 64 12.86 11.02 -2.50
N ALA A 65 11.82 10.42 -1.90
CA ALA A 65 10.67 9.92 -2.65
C ALA A 65 9.89 11.04 -3.33
N LYS A 66 9.60 12.13 -2.58
CA LYS A 66 8.89 13.30 -3.10
C LYS A 66 9.64 13.96 -4.25
N ALA A 67 10.96 13.99 -4.23
CA ALA A 67 11.79 14.57 -5.29
C ALA A 67 11.67 13.83 -6.64
N LEU A 68 11.19 12.60 -6.67
CA LEU A 68 10.94 11.86 -7.92
C LEU A 68 9.60 12.19 -8.56
N LEU A 69 8.72 12.90 -7.87
CA LEU A 69 7.42 13.29 -8.40
C LEU A 69 7.51 14.65 -9.11
N PRO A 70 6.94 14.78 -10.32
CA PRO A 70 6.82 16.08 -10.97
C PRO A 70 5.87 16.97 -10.15
N PRO A 71 6.13 18.29 -10.05
CA PRO A 71 5.30 19.19 -9.25
C PRO A 71 3.95 19.48 -9.92
N GLY A 72 2.94 19.78 -9.10
CA GLY A 72 1.64 20.29 -9.59
C GLY A 72 0.60 19.18 -9.90
N GLY A 73 0.82 17.96 -9.48
CA GLY A 73 -0.20 16.91 -9.51
C GLY A 73 -1.13 16.96 -8.29
N ALA A 74 -2.14 16.12 -8.32
CA ALA A 74 -3.12 15.96 -7.26
C ALA A 74 -2.89 14.66 -6.49
N PHE A 75 -3.01 14.72 -5.16
CA PHE A 75 -2.88 13.57 -4.26
C PHE A 75 -4.25 13.00 -3.91
N GLU A 76 -4.28 11.72 -3.53
CA GLU A 76 -5.42 11.03 -2.90
C GLU A 76 -6.73 11.18 -3.68
N LEU A 77 -6.67 11.05 -5.00
CA LEU A 77 -7.84 11.20 -5.84
C LEU A 77 -8.75 9.98 -5.75
N PRO A 78 -10.01 10.15 -5.32
CA PRO A 78 -10.98 9.05 -5.31
C PRO A 78 -11.35 8.66 -6.74
N ILE A 79 -11.45 7.35 -6.97
CA ILE A 79 -11.93 6.76 -8.22
C ILE A 79 -12.95 5.66 -7.93
N GLY A 80 -13.84 5.43 -8.87
CA GLY A 80 -14.77 4.31 -8.80
C GLY A 80 -16.22 4.71 -9.07
N ASN A 81 -17.11 3.86 -8.59
CA ASN A 81 -18.56 4.02 -8.69
C ASN A 81 -19.24 3.48 -7.40
N ALA A 82 -20.53 3.16 -7.47
CA ALA A 82 -21.26 2.61 -6.32
C ALA A 82 -20.71 1.24 -5.82
N ASP A 83 -20.07 0.47 -6.70
CA ASP A 83 -19.62 -0.90 -6.41
C ASP A 83 -18.11 -1.00 -6.17
N PHE A 84 -17.35 0.01 -6.55
CA PHE A 84 -15.89 0.05 -6.43
C PHE A 84 -15.43 1.44 -6.00
N ILE A 85 -14.61 1.49 -4.97
CA ILE A 85 -13.95 2.70 -4.49
C ILE A 85 -12.46 2.43 -4.38
N GLY A 86 -11.65 3.32 -4.95
CA GLY A 86 -10.20 3.33 -4.82
C GLY A 86 -9.68 4.75 -4.68
N PHE A 87 -8.41 4.88 -4.32
CA PHE A 87 -7.72 6.18 -4.26
C PHE A 87 -6.41 6.06 -5.01
N MET A 88 -6.18 7.00 -5.91
CA MET A 88 -4.89 7.14 -6.60
C MET A 88 -3.99 8.02 -5.75
N ASP A 89 -2.79 7.54 -5.42
CA ASP A 89 -1.88 8.27 -4.55
C ASP A 89 -1.44 9.60 -5.15
N TYR A 90 -1.10 9.62 -6.46
CA TYR A 90 -0.71 10.84 -7.14
C TYR A 90 -1.01 10.79 -8.64
N LEU A 91 -1.66 11.82 -9.15
CA LEU A 91 -1.98 12.00 -10.56
C LEU A 91 -1.42 13.31 -11.07
N TRP A 92 -0.52 13.24 -12.05
CA TRP A 92 0.14 14.41 -12.61
C TRP A 92 -0.37 14.74 -14.02
N PRO A 93 -0.80 16.00 -14.28
CA PRO A 93 -1.21 16.43 -15.62
C PRO A 93 0.01 16.51 -16.54
N ALA A 94 0.09 15.60 -17.49
CA ALA A 94 1.25 15.46 -18.39
C ALA A 94 1.09 16.23 -19.72
N GLY A 95 -0.06 16.89 -19.93
CA GLY A 95 -0.34 17.69 -21.11
C GLY A 95 -1.56 17.24 -21.91
N TRP A 96 -1.51 17.40 -23.21
CA TRP A 96 -2.60 17.09 -24.13
C TRP A 96 -2.11 16.17 -25.24
N MET A 97 -2.98 15.31 -25.71
CA MET A 97 -2.72 14.41 -26.82
C MET A 97 -3.91 14.44 -27.78
N ASN A 98 -3.62 14.53 -29.10
CA ASN A 98 -4.65 14.38 -30.11
C ASN A 98 -4.84 12.91 -30.45
N THR A 99 -6.09 12.42 -30.36
CA THR A 99 -6.43 11.01 -30.58
C THR A 99 -6.69 10.68 -32.05
N ARG A 100 -6.22 11.51 -33.00
CA ARG A 100 -6.41 11.27 -34.44
C ARG A 100 -5.96 9.88 -34.83
N HIS A 101 -6.93 9.09 -35.28
CA HIS A 101 -6.66 7.85 -36.01
C HIS A 101 -6.56 8.18 -37.50
N PRO A 102 -5.67 7.53 -38.28
CA PRO A 102 -5.51 7.78 -39.72
C PRO A 102 -6.81 7.69 -40.52
N SER A 103 -7.82 6.98 -40.02
CA SER A 103 -9.13 6.83 -40.65
C SER A 103 -10.19 7.81 -40.13
N ASN A 104 -9.85 8.66 -39.13
CA ASN A 104 -10.79 9.61 -38.53
C ASN A 104 -10.22 11.04 -38.62
N TYR A 105 -10.76 11.86 -39.50
CA TYR A 105 -10.35 13.25 -39.70
C TYR A 105 -10.58 14.15 -38.48
N TRP A 106 -11.44 13.73 -37.54
CA TRP A 106 -11.86 14.49 -36.37
C TRP A 106 -11.32 13.81 -35.11
N GLY A 107 -10.03 13.99 -34.85
CA GLY A 107 -9.48 13.56 -33.56
C GLY A 107 -9.94 14.51 -32.45
N GLU A 108 -10.15 13.98 -31.25
CA GLU A 108 -10.40 14.76 -30.05
C GLU A 108 -9.08 15.01 -29.32
N ASP A 109 -8.94 16.22 -28.77
CA ASP A 109 -7.87 16.51 -27.85
C ASP A 109 -8.26 15.97 -26.47
N VAL A 110 -7.44 15.11 -25.93
CA VAL A 110 -7.63 14.53 -24.60
C VAL A 110 -6.54 14.99 -23.67
N GLN A 111 -6.89 15.28 -22.44
CA GLN A 111 -5.91 15.58 -21.41
C GLN A 111 -5.24 14.28 -20.96
N VAL A 112 -3.91 14.28 -20.90
CA VAL A 112 -3.14 13.11 -20.50
C VAL A 112 -2.49 13.30 -19.14
N PHE A 113 -2.43 12.20 -18.38
CA PHE A 113 -1.92 12.15 -17.03
C PHE A 113 -0.91 11.03 -16.87
N ASP A 114 0.01 11.20 -15.95
CA ASP A 114 0.87 10.15 -15.45
C ASP A 114 0.43 9.80 -14.02
N LEU A 115 0.26 8.50 -13.75
CA LEU A 115 -0.23 7.94 -12.48
C LEU A 115 0.93 7.37 -11.69
N TYR A 116 0.99 7.71 -10.40
CA TYR A 116 1.97 7.18 -9.46
C TYR A 116 1.27 6.58 -8.25
N ASP A 117 1.76 5.43 -7.79
CA ASP A 117 1.30 4.76 -6.58
C ASP A 117 2.51 4.43 -5.71
N PHE A 118 2.42 4.75 -4.40
CA PHE A 118 3.57 4.72 -3.49
C PHE A 118 3.66 3.40 -2.75
N LYS A 119 4.87 2.83 -2.70
CA LYS A 119 5.10 1.55 -2.04
C LYS A 119 6.34 1.59 -1.15
N TYR A 120 6.16 1.37 0.15
CA TYR A 120 7.26 1.19 1.09
C TYR A 120 7.67 -0.28 1.13
N SER A 121 8.55 -0.70 0.25
CA SER A 121 8.85 -2.12 0.03
C SER A 121 10.18 -2.37 -0.65
N ASN A 122 10.81 -3.52 -0.33
CA ASN A 122 11.98 -4.03 -1.04
C ASN A 122 11.63 -5.04 -2.15
N ASN A 123 10.33 -5.34 -2.34
CA ASN A 123 9.89 -6.34 -3.32
C ASN A 123 9.23 -5.66 -4.54
N ALA A 124 10.02 -4.95 -5.33
CA ALA A 124 9.53 -4.29 -6.56
C ALA A 124 8.93 -5.29 -7.56
N LYS A 125 9.43 -6.53 -7.60
CA LYS A 125 8.97 -7.56 -8.55
C LYS A 125 7.50 -7.92 -8.36
N SER A 126 7.00 -7.93 -7.14
CA SER A 126 5.58 -8.24 -6.87
C SER A 126 4.64 -7.17 -7.42
N TYR A 127 5.09 -5.92 -7.47
CA TYR A 127 4.30 -4.82 -8.00
C TYR A 127 4.28 -4.79 -9.52
N ALA A 128 5.33 -5.25 -10.18
CA ALA A 128 5.37 -5.34 -11.64
C ALA A 128 4.25 -6.21 -12.23
N VAL A 129 3.73 -7.18 -11.46
CA VAL A 129 2.64 -8.07 -11.88
C VAL A 129 1.28 -7.71 -11.26
N SER A 130 1.23 -6.65 -10.45
CA SER A 130 0.00 -6.18 -9.79
C SER A 130 -1.03 -5.67 -10.79
N GLY A 131 -2.33 -5.90 -10.51
CA GLY A 131 -3.46 -5.34 -11.26
C GLY A 131 -3.78 -3.88 -10.91
N GLN A 132 -3.32 -3.38 -9.76
CA GLN A 132 -3.79 -2.14 -9.14
C GLN A 132 -3.76 -0.91 -10.07
N LEU A 133 -2.64 -0.62 -10.73
CA LEU A 133 -2.54 0.54 -11.62
C LEU A 133 -3.40 0.39 -12.88
N HIS A 134 -3.62 -0.84 -13.34
CA HIS A 134 -4.52 -1.13 -14.47
C HIS A 134 -5.97 -0.81 -14.11
N GLU A 135 -6.38 -1.21 -12.91
CA GLU A 135 -7.71 -0.93 -12.35
C GLU A 135 -7.93 0.57 -12.17
N TYR A 136 -6.95 1.29 -11.62
CA TYR A 136 -6.99 2.73 -11.45
C TYR A 136 -7.14 3.46 -12.79
N LYS A 137 -6.33 3.08 -13.80
CA LYS A 137 -6.44 3.63 -15.15
C LYS A 137 -7.83 3.38 -15.74
N TYR A 138 -8.33 2.16 -15.67
CA TYR A 138 -9.62 1.79 -16.22
C TYR A 138 -10.76 2.62 -15.61
N TRP A 139 -10.86 2.65 -14.28
CA TRP A 139 -11.92 3.38 -13.59
C TRP A 139 -11.82 4.89 -13.76
N TYR A 140 -10.60 5.44 -13.76
CA TYR A 140 -10.39 6.86 -13.98
C TYR A 140 -10.84 7.28 -15.38
N GLU A 141 -10.39 6.60 -16.42
CA GLU A 141 -10.76 6.92 -17.80
C GLU A 141 -12.25 6.69 -18.10
N LEU A 142 -12.87 5.71 -17.43
CA LEU A 142 -14.30 5.45 -17.55
C LEU A 142 -15.16 6.58 -16.95
N THR A 143 -14.71 7.14 -15.83
CA THR A 143 -15.45 8.18 -15.09
C THR A 143 -15.09 9.60 -15.51
N HIS A 144 -14.01 9.79 -16.26
CA HIS A 144 -13.54 11.10 -16.75
C HIS A 144 -13.39 11.08 -18.29
N PRO A 145 -14.50 11.22 -19.04
CA PRO A 145 -14.43 11.34 -20.50
C PRO A 145 -13.51 12.49 -20.93
N GLY A 146 -12.63 12.23 -21.90
CA GLY A 146 -11.64 13.22 -22.36
C GLY A 146 -10.30 13.19 -21.59
N HIS A 147 -10.17 12.36 -20.57
CA HIS A 147 -8.91 12.10 -19.87
C HIS A 147 -8.30 10.76 -20.27
N ARG A 148 -6.96 10.68 -20.26
CA ARG A 148 -6.22 9.43 -20.51
C ARG A 148 -5.01 9.36 -19.58
N ILE A 149 -4.79 8.20 -18.96
CA ILE A 149 -3.54 7.89 -18.26
C ILE A 149 -2.53 7.39 -19.29
N ARG A 150 -1.47 8.14 -19.47
CA ARG A 150 -0.39 7.88 -20.43
C ARG A 150 0.62 6.88 -19.86
N ASN A 151 1.17 7.20 -18.69
CA ASN A 151 2.16 6.38 -18.01
C ASN A 151 1.68 6.01 -16.62
N MET A 152 2.15 4.86 -16.14
CA MET A 152 1.85 4.35 -14.79
C MET A 152 3.15 3.93 -14.11
N TYR A 153 3.32 4.33 -12.85
CA TYR A 153 4.52 4.07 -12.07
C TYR A 153 4.18 3.63 -10.66
N PHE A 154 4.91 2.63 -10.16
CA PHE A 154 5.06 2.47 -8.72
C PHE A 154 6.28 3.26 -8.26
N LEU A 155 6.12 4.15 -7.30
CA LEU A 155 7.21 4.79 -6.57
C LEU A 155 7.62 3.85 -5.44
N ILE A 156 8.70 3.11 -5.65
CA ILE A 156 9.22 2.15 -4.70
C ILE A 156 10.21 2.84 -3.75
N VAL A 157 9.84 2.91 -2.48
CA VAL A 157 10.69 3.42 -1.42
C VAL A 157 11.27 2.22 -0.66
N PRO A 158 12.60 2.02 -0.65
CA PRO A 158 13.20 0.85 -0.04
C PRO A 158 13.16 0.92 1.49
N LYS A 159 12.89 -0.23 2.13
CA LYS A 159 13.03 -0.39 3.58
C LYS A 159 14.48 -0.71 3.91
N VAL A 160 15.19 0.21 4.55
CA VAL A 160 16.54 -0.05 5.06
C VAL A 160 16.48 -1.03 6.22
N LYS A 161 17.01 -2.24 6.00
CA LYS A 161 16.97 -3.37 6.94
C LYS A 161 18.36 -3.62 7.54
N ILE A 162 18.74 -2.83 8.52
CA ILE A 162 19.92 -3.10 9.35
C ILE A 162 19.50 -3.36 10.79
N ARG A 163 20.29 -4.12 11.51
CA ARG A 163 20.04 -4.47 12.92
C ARG A 163 21.21 -4.01 13.78
N GLN A 164 20.89 -3.56 15.00
CA GLN A 164 21.90 -3.22 15.99
C GLN A 164 22.72 -4.48 16.35
N LYS A 165 24.04 -4.35 16.36
CA LYS A 165 24.94 -5.42 16.78
C LYS A 165 24.97 -5.48 18.31
N LYS A 166 25.23 -6.65 18.89
CA LYS A 166 25.27 -6.85 20.35
C LYS A 166 26.29 -5.97 21.09
N THR A 167 27.37 -5.60 20.39
CA THR A 167 28.46 -4.77 20.93
C THR A 167 28.33 -3.30 20.58
N GLU A 168 27.26 -2.91 19.91
CA GLU A 168 27.04 -1.57 19.37
C GLU A 168 26.14 -0.78 20.31
N THR A 169 26.54 0.44 20.66
CA THR A 169 25.64 1.36 21.36
C THR A 169 24.53 1.83 20.43
N ILE A 170 23.44 2.34 21.00
CA ILE A 170 22.34 2.87 20.18
C ILE A 170 22.81 4.02 19.28
N GLN A 171 23.73 4.86 19.76
CA GLN A 171 24.27 5.96 18.95
C GLN A 171 25.09 5.44 17.76
N GLN A 172 25.98 4.50 17.98
CA GLN A 172 26.77 3.88 16.89
C GLN A 172 25.86 3.19 15.85
N PHE A 173 24.77 2.57 16.32
CA PHE A 173 23.78 2.00 15.41
C PHE A 173 23.08 3.09 14.58
N ARG A 174 22.65 4.18 15.20
CA ARG A 174 21.98 5.30 14.51
C ARG A 174 22.91 6.00 13.52
N ASP A 175 24.18 6.18 13.85
CA ASP A 175 25.17 6.72 12.90
C ASP A 175 25.29 5.81 11.66
N ARG A 176 25.39 4.51 11.85
CA ARG A 176 25.43 3.53 10.76
C ARG A 176 24.11 3.45 10.00
N LEU A 177 22.98 3.64 10.67
CA LEU A 177 21.66 3.74 10.03
C LEU A 177 21.60 4.97 9.13
N GLN A 178 22.06 6.12 9.59
CA GLN A 178 22.12 7.35 8.79
C GLN A 178 22.98 7.16 7.53
N ASP A 179 24.14 6.50 7.65
CA ASP A 179 24.99 6.21 6.49
C ASP A 179 24.27 5.29 5.49
N ALA A 180 23.60 4.23 5.96
CA ALA A 180 22.83 3.35 5.09
C ALA A 180 21.64 4.06 4.44
N LEU A 181 21.05 5.06 5.10
CA LEU A 181 19.95 5.87 4.57
C LEU A 181 20.44 6.87 3.51
N LYS A 182 21.68 7.34 3.58
CA LYS A 182 22.28 8.19 2.52
C LYS A 182 22.35 7.44 1.19
N ASP A 183 22.70 6.16 1.25
CA ASP A 183 22.90 5.30 0.07
C ASP A 183 21.60 4.71 -0.47
N ALA A 184 20.54 4.71 0.33
CA ALA A 184 19.25 4.18 -0.06
C ALA A 184 18.49 5.17 -0.96
N GLU A 185 18.10 4.71 -2.16
CA GLU A 185 17.41 5.55 -3.14
C GLU A 185 16.05 4.97 -3.53
N PRO A 186 14.96 5.77 -3.46
CA PRO A 186 13.69 5.43 -4.07
C PRO A 186 13.82 5.33 -5.59
N SER A 187 12.93 4.59 -6.22
CA SER A 187 12.93 4.39 -7.67
C SER A 187 11.54 4.35 -8.25
N LEU A 188 11.42 4.72 -9.53
CA LEU A 188 10.19 4.58 -10.29
C LEU A 188 10.22 3.25 -11.05
N LEU A 189 9.22 2.41 -10.83
CA LEU A 189 8.98 1.18 -11.57
C LEU A 189 7.88 1.45 -12.60
N PRO A 190 8.19 1.58 -13.91
CA PRO A 190 7.19 1.77 -14.93
C PRO A 190 6.35 0.50 -15.13
N VAL A 191 5.05 0.67 -15.32
CA VAL A 191 4.11 -0.41 -15.59
C VAL A 191 3.46 -0.19 -16.94
N GLN A 192 3.61 -1.16 -17.83
CA GLN A 192 2.94 -1.13 -19.13
C GLN A 192 1.50 -1.62 -18.96
N TYR A 193 0.54 -0.88 -19.54
CA TYR A 193 -0.87 -1.25 -19.45
C TYR A 193 -1.17 -2.59 -20.11
N ASP A 194 -1.85 -3.45 -19.37
CA ASP A 194 -2.37 -4.74 -19.83
C ASP A 194 -3.88 -4.81 -19.59
N PRO A 195 -4.72 -4.75 -20.63
CA PRO A 195 -6.17 -4.80 -20.49
C PRO A 195 -6.68 -6.13 -19.92
N MET A 196 -5.92 -7.22 -20.05
CA MET A 196 -6.33 -8.52 -19.50
C MET A 196 -6.41 -8.50 -17.97
N LYS A 197 -5.60 -7.68 -17.30
CA LYS A 197 -5.69 -7.48 -15.86
C LYS A 197 -7.06 -6.96 -15.42
N ILE A 198 -7.69 -6.12 -16.26
CA ILE A 198 -9.04 -5.62 -15.98
C ILE A 198 -10.09 -6.71 -16.19
N VAL A 199 -9.94 -7.53 -17.21
CA VAL A 199 -10.84 -8.67 -17.43
C VAL A 199 -10.79 -9.64 -16.26
N ASP A 200 -9.59 -9.95 -15.78
CA ASP A 200 -9.39 -10.82 -14.61
C ASP A 200 -10.03 -10.22 -13.36
N PHE A 201 -9.81 -8.92 -13.11
CA PHE A 201 -10.39 -8.19 -11.98
C PHE A 201 -11.93 -8.19 -12.02
N LEU A 202 -12.52 -7.77 -13.14
CA LEU A 202 -13.98 -7.70 -13.29
C LEU A 202 -14.64 -9.08 -13.19
N THR A 203 -13.99 -10.10 -13.74
CA THR A 203 -14.45 -11.49 -13.63
C THR A 203 -14.39 -11.98 -12.18
N GLY A 204 -13.29 -11.72 -11.49
CA GLY A 204 -13.14 -12.07 -10.07
C GLY A 204 -14.16 -11.35 -9.18
N THR A 205 -14.36 -10.05 -9.42
CA THR A 205 -15.35 -9.25 -8.69
C THR A 205 -16.78 -9.77 -8.92
N LYS A 206 -17.13 -10.08 -10.16
CA LYS A 206 -18.43 -10.69 -10.49
C LYS A 206 -18.64 -12.00 -9.74
N HIS A 207 -17.68 -12.90 -9.78
CA HIS A 207 -17.76 -14.17 -9.05
C HIS A 207 -17.89 -13.96 -7.54
N MET A 208 -17.23 -12.97 -6.99
CA MET A 208 -17.33 -12.64 -5.56
C MET A 208 -18.73 -12.11 -5.19
N VAL A 209 -19.31 -11.24 -6.02
CA VAL A 209 -20.66 -10.68 -5.79
C VAL A 209 -21.75 -11.75 -5.93
N GLU A 210 -21.57 -12.69 -6.86
CA GLU A 210 -22.50 -13.80 -7.10
C GLU A 210 -22.34 -14.95 -6.09
N ALA A 211 -21.24 -14.97 -5.32
CA ALA A 211 -20.97 -16.03 -4.37
C ALA A 211 -21.95 -15.99 -3.19
N THR A 212 -22.54 -17.13 -2.88
CA THR A 212 -23.41 -17.33 -1.71
C THR A 212 -22.68 -18.00 -0.54
N ASP A 213 -21.47 -18.50 -0.78
CA ASP A 213 -20.62 -19.16 0.21
C ASP A 213 -19.17 -18.66 0.06
N PHE A 214 -18.52 -18.47 1.20
CA PHE A 214 -17.14 -18.00 1.30
C PHE A 214 -16.31 -19.03 2.08
N PRO A 215 -15.92 -20.14 1.44
CA PRO A 215 -15.14 -21.17 2.11
C PRO A 215 -13.78 -20.65 2.56
N LYS A 216 -13.27 -21.21 3.64
CA LYS A 216 -11.89 -20.92 4.07
C LYS A 216 -10.93 -21.25 2.94
N ASN A 217 -10.01 -20.32 2.66
CA ASN A 217 -8.97 -20.47 1.65
C ASN A 217 -7.57 -20.51 2.33
N PRO A 218 -7.17 -21.65 2.92
CA PRO A 218 -5.87 -21.76 3.55
C PRO A 218 -4.75 -21.65 2.52
N ASN A 219 -3.83 -20.70 2.76
CA ASN A 219 -2.68 -20.46 1.89
C ASN A 219 -1.49 -19.91 2.70
N HIS A 220 -0.38 -19.61 2.05
CA HIS A 220 0.83 -19.13 2.70
C HIS A 220 0.68 -17.78 3.44
N PHE A 221 -0.35 -16.99 3.13
CA PHE A 221 -0.65 -15.76 3.86
C PHE A 221 -1.34 -16.01 5.21
N CYS A 222 -1.86 -17.21 5.47
CA CYS A 222 -2.49 -17.54 6.75
C CYS A 222 -1.55 -17.31 7.93
N GLY A 223 -0.23 -17.52 7.76
CA GLY A 223 0.76 -17.28 8.81
C GLY A 223 0.90 -15.78 9.21
N TRP A 224 0.38 -14.87 8.40
CA TRP A 224 0.35 -13.42 8.66
C TRP A 224 -1.06 -12.88 8.91
N CYS A 225 -2.04 -13.76 8.89
CA CYS A 225 -3.43 -13.40 9.07
C CYS A 225 -3.76 -13.13 10.54
N GLU A 226 -4.21 -11.94 10.85
CA GLU A 226 -4.63 -11.55 12.20
C GLU A 226 -5.83 -12.35 12.73
N TYR A 227 -6.56 -13.03 11.84
CA TYR A 227 -7.70 -13.91 12.17
C TYR A 227 -7.34 -15.40 12.11
N GLN A 228 -6.07 -15.77 11.99
CA GLN A 228 -5.68 -17.19 11.83
C GLN A 228 -6.24 -18.05 12.95
N GLU A 229 -6.05 -17.63 14.19
CA GLU A 229 -6.47 -18.41 15.36
C GLU A 229 -8.00 -18.61 15.40
N TYR A 230 -8.75 -17.54 15.10
CA TYR A 230 -10.20 -17.63 14.98
C TYR A 230 -10.61 -18.53 13.81
N CYS A 231 -9.98 -18.38 12.66
CA CYS A 231 -10.27 -19.17 11.47
C CYS A 231 -10.04 -20.67 11.70
N GLU A 232 -8.97 -21.04 12.40
CA GLU A 232 -8.61 -22.43 12.67
C GLU A 232 -9.43 -23.07 13.80
N LYS A 233 -9.69 -22.31 14.88
CA LYS A 233 -10.20 -22.86 16.15
C LYS A 233 -11.60 -22.39 16.52
N GLY A 234 -12.11 -21.34 15.87
CA GLY A 234 -13.46 -20.81 16.12
C GLY A 234 -13.59 -19.97 17.39
N TRP A 235 -14.82 -19.54 17.67
CA TRP A 235 -15.17 -18.64 18.78
C TRP A 235 -14.89 -19.22 20.16
N ASP A 236 -15.21 -20.48 20.36
CA ASP A 236 -15.07 -21.10 21.68
C ASP A 236 -13.65 -21.02 22.21
N TYR A 237 -12.67 -21.21 21.32
CA TYR A 237 -11.26 -21.03 21.66
C TYR A 237 -10.90 -19.58 21.96
N MET A 238 -11.46 -18.63 21.24
CA MET A 238 -11.17 -17.19 21.43
C MET A 238 -11.75 -16.66 22.73
N LEU A 239 -12.79 -17.29 23.27
CA LEU A 239 -13.38 -16.95 24.56
C LEU A 239 -12.57 -17.43 25.77
N LEU A 240 -11.62 -18.35 25.57
CA LEU A 240 -10.74 -18.80 26.63
C LEU A 240 -9.84 -17.64 27.15
N PRO A 241 -9.56 -17.57 28.44
CA PRO A 241 -8.55 -16.66 28.98
C PRO A 241 -7.20 -16.83 28.27
N LYS A 242 -6.46 -15.73 28.06
CA LYS A 242 -5.18 -15.77 27.31
C LYS A 242 -4.16 -16.76 27.87
N ASN A 243 -4.15 -16.97 29.20
CA ASN A 243 -3.29 -17.93 29.89
C ASN A 243 -3.67 -19.39 29.62
N GLU A 244 -4.91 -19.65 29.21
CA GLU A 244 -5.40 -20.99 28.88
C GLU A 244 -5.26 -21.32 27.40
N ARG A 245 -5.08 -20.30 26.57
CA ARG A 245 -4.73 -20.49 25.15
C ARG A 245 -3.29 -20.99 25.10
N ARG A 246 -3.10 -22.24 24.69
CA ARG A 246 -1.74 -22.76 24.48
C ARG A 246 -1.00 -21.79 23.56
N ASN A 247 0.20 -21.38 23.98
CA ASN A 247 1.13 -20.59 23.18
C ASN A 247 1.49 -21.37 21.91
N LEU A 248 0.65 -21.28 20.92
CA LEU A 248 1.06 -21.57 19.56
C LEU A 248 1.96 -20.42 19.19
N ASN A 249 3.23 -20.72 18.93
CA ASN A 249 4.25 -19.75 18.52
C ASN A 249 3.60 -18.64 17.72
N ALA A 250 3.42 -17.49 18.38
CA ALA A 250 2.80 -16.34 17.77
C ALA A 250 3.75 -15.83 16.69
N THR A 251 3.63 -16.41 15.52
CA THR A 251 4.20 -15.80 14.32
C THR A 251 3.58 -14.44 14.24
N LYS A 252 4.39 -13.40 14.27
CA LYS A 252 3.96 -12.01 14.21
C LYS A 252 3.02 -11.85 13.03
N LYS A 253 1.76 -11.55 13.31
CA LYS A 253 0.69 -11.55 12.33
C LYS A 253 0.60 -10.18 11.70
N LYS A 254 0.71 -10.12 10.41
CA LYS A 254 0.59 -8.86 9.66
C LYS A 254 -0.36 -9.06 8.49
N VAL A 255 -1.45 -8.31 8.53
CA VAL A 255 -2.34 -7.92 7.42
C VAL A 255 -3.07 -9.02 6.67
N VAL A 256 -4.37 -8.86 6.64
CA VAL A 256 -5.30 -9.60 5.80
C VAL A 256 -5.49 -8.86 4.48
N TRP A 257 -5.33 -9.58 3.40
CA TRP A 257 -5.76 -9.15 2.08
C TRP A 257 -7.22 -9.54 1.88
N LEU A 258 -8.08 -8.57 1.66
CA LEU A 258 -9.38 -8.82 1.05
C LEU A 258 -9.22 -8.73 -0.47
N TYR A 259 -9.97 -9.55 -1.17
CA TYR A 259 -9.98 -9.70 -2.61
C TYR A 259 -9.96 -8.34 -3.34
N GLY A 260 -9.12 -8.22 -4.30
CA GLY A 260 -8.91 -7.01 -5.08
C GLY A 260 -7.48 -6.54 -4.98
N ALA A 261 -7.20 -5.44 -5.56
CA ALA A 261 -5.91 -4.79 -5.58
C ALA A 261 -5.26 -4.73 -4.19
N PRO A 262 -3.94 -4.81 -4.10
CA PRO A 262 -3.23 -4.61 -2.86
C PRO A 262 -3.64 -3.25 -2.28
N PHE A 263 -4.28 -3.29 -1.12
CA PHE A 263 -4.67 -2.07 -0.43
C PHE A 263 -3.45 -1.20 -0.17
N SER A 264 -3.55 0.07 -0.49
CA SER A 264 -2.60 1.12 -0.13
C SER A 264 -2.69 1.49 1.35
N GLY A 265 -2.82 0.53 2.25
CA GLY A 265 -2.80 0.79 3.69
C GLY A 265 -3.90 1.69 4.25
N LYS A 266 -4.86 2.12 3.45
CA LYS A 266 -5.94 2.99 3.91
C LYS A 266 -7.11 2.15 4.38
N THR A 267 -7.32 2.17 5.68
CA THR A 267 -8.52 1.65 6.32
C THR A 267 -9.58 2.74 6.33
N PHE A 268 -10.76 2.43 5.83
CA PHE A 268 -11.97 3.20 6.10
C PHE A 268 -12.46 2.96 7.52
#